data_c6862f20d1b781ffabd728b86456a932
#
_entry.id   c6862f20d1b781ffabd728b86456a932
#
_cell.length_a   1.000
_cell.length_b   1.000
_cell.length_c   1.000
_cell.angle_alpha   90.00
_cell.angle_beta   90.00
_cell.angle_gamma   90.00
#
_symmetry.space_group_name_H-M   'P 1'
#
loop_
_entity.id
_entity.type
_entity.pdbx_description
1 polymer ?
#
loop_
_entity_poly.entity_id
_entity_poly.type
_entity_poly.pdbx_seq_one_letter_code
_entity_poly.pdbx_strand_id
1 'polypeptide(L)'
;MQVFKFNKLIAVLLLSIPIAVFSDEKIEQSKFFVENLGKEVVEKVSNVNLTENERNVNFRNLYLSSFDNYYISRFVLGRHWKRLDSKMKKQFVESFNNYIVATYAPKF
;
A
#
# COMPACT_ATOMS: atom_id res chain seq x y z
N MET A 1 -39.06 -15.90 -26.91
CA MET A 1 -39.60 -14.65 -26.36
C MET A 1 -39.40 -14.47 -24.86
N GLN A 2 -39.59 -15.48 -24.04
CA GLN A 2 -39.37 -15.41 -22.59
C GLN A 2 -37.89 -15.18 -22.24
N VAL A 3 -36.98 -15.77 -22.96
CA VAL A 3 -35.53 -15.61 -22.78
C VAL A 3 -35.06 -14.18 -23.08
N PHE A 4 -35.73 -13.51 -24.02
CA PHE A 4 -35.38 -12.13 -24.42
C PHE A 4 -35.86 -11.10 -23.34
N LYS A 5 -37.01 -11.31 -22.69
CA LYS A 5 -37.48 -10.51 -21.55
C LYS A 5 -36.61 -10.71 -20.31
N PHE A 6 -36.11 -11.92 -20.10
CA PHE A 6 -35.20 -12.25 -19.01
C PHE A 6 -33.84 -11.54 -19.15
N ASN A 7 -33.28 -11.51 -20.35
CA ASN A 7 -32.02 -10.82 -20.64
C ASN A 7 -32.14 -9.30 -20.45
N LYS A 8 -33.27 -8.69 -20.77
CA LYS A 8 -33.52 -7.27 -20.51
C LYS A 8 -33.60 -6.97 -19.01
N LEU A 9 -34.21 -7.84 -18.22
CA LEU A 9 -34.28 -7.72 -16.77
C LEU A 9 -32.87 -7.85 -16.11
N ILE A 10 -32.06 -8.78 -16.58
CA ILE A 10 -30.69 -8.96 -16.12
C ILE A 10 -29.83 -7.76 -16.51
N ALA A 11 -29.98 -7.22 -17.72
CA ALA A 11 -29.28 -6.02 -18.16
C ALA A 11 -29.65 -4.79 -17.33
N VAL A 12 -30.90 -4.61 -16.99
CA VAL A 12 -31.35 -3.53 -16.11
C VAL A 12 -30.85 -3.71 -14.68
N LEU A 13 -30.78 -4.93 -14.18
CA LEU A 13 -30.24 -5.24 -12.84
C LEU A 13 -28.73 -4.98 -12.77
N LEU A 14 -28.00 -5.29 -13.83
CA LEU A 14 -26.56 -5.01 -13.96
C LEU A 14 -26.28 -3.50 -14.07
N LEU A 15 -27.16 -2.74 -14.72
CA LEU A 15 -27.07 -1.28 -14.82
C LEU A 15 -27.43 -0.55 -13.52
N SER A 16 -28.16 -1.19 -12.62
CA SER A 16 -28.58 -0.59 -11.35
C SER A 16 -27.54 -0.74 -10.22
N ILE A 17 -26.45 -1.49 -10.46
CA ILE A 17 -25.36 -1.61 -9.48
C ILE A 17 -24.45 -0.38 -9.62
N PRO A 18 -24.32 0.49 -8.59
CA PRO A 18 -23.52 1.71 -8.66
C PRO A 18 -22.00 1.43 -8.53
N ILE A 19 -21.51 0.44 -9.26
CA ILE A 19 -20.09 0.05 -9.23
C ILE A 19 -19.22 1.10 -9.92
N ALA A 20 -19.72 1.75 -10.97
CA ALA A 20 -18.99 2.71 -11.78
C ALA A 20 -18.64 4.01 -11.04
N VAL A 21 -19.55 4.52 -10.20
CA VAL A 21 -19.34 5.76 -9.43
C VAL A 21 -18.36 5.57 -8.26
N PHE A 22 -18.30 4.35 -7.72
CA PHE A 22 -17.44 4.03 -6.58
C PHE A 22 -15.97 3.81 -6.97
N SER A 23 -15.71 3.38 -8.20
CA SER A 23 -14.37 3.03 -8.67
C SER A 23 -13.58 4.24 -9.18
N ASP A 24 -14.23 5.23 -9.81
CA ASP A 24 -13.53 6.34 -10.49
C ASP A 24 -12.82 7.26 -9.50
N GLU A 25 -13.46 7.67 -8.42
CA GLU A 25 -12.84 8.53 -7.41
C GLU A 25 -11.70 7.82 -6.67
N LYS A 26 -11.87 6.55 -6.30
CA LYS A 26 -10.82 5.76 -5.64
C LYS A 26 -9.66 5.45 -6.59
N ILE A 27 -9.93 5.20 -7.85
CA ILE A 27 -8.90 4.98 -8.88
C ILE A 27 -8.07 6.26 -9.06
N GLU A 28 -8.71 7.42 -9.16
CA GLU A 28 -8.01 8.71 -9.28
C GLU A 28 -7.15 9.01 -8.05
N GLN A 29 -7.67 8.79 -6.84
CA GLN A 29 -6.90 8.96 -5.59
C GLN A 29 -5.72 8.01 -5.53
N SER A 30 -5.90 6.74 -5.89
CA SER A 30 -4.84 5.74 -5.91
C SER A 30 -3.78 6.07 -6.95
N LYS A 31 -4.18 6.52 -8.14
CA LYS A 31 -3.28 6.95 -9.19
C LYS A 31 -2.44 8.14 -8.74
N PHE A 32 -3.06 9.16 -8.15
CA PHE A 32 -2.38 10.33 -7.62
C PHE A 32 -1.36 9.95 -6.53
N PHE A 33 -1.74 9.06 -5.62
CA PHE A 33 -0.86 8.54 -4.58
C PHE A 33 0.37 7.83 -5.19
N VAL A 34 0.16 6.93 -6.13
CA VAL A 34 1.24 6.18 -6.78
C VAL A 34 2.16 7.09 -7.58
N GLU A 35 1.62 8.04 -8.31
CA GLU A 35 2.41 9.01 -9.08
C GLU A 35 3.27 9.90 -8.17
N ASN A 36 2.71 10.40 -7.08
CA ASN A 36 3.45 11.21 -6.11
C ASN A 36 4.52 10.39 -5.40
N LEU A 37 4.18 9.18 -4.96
CA LEU A 37 5.15 8.29 -4.34
C LEU A 37 6.31 7.97 -5.30
N GLY A 38 6.00 7.72 -6.57
CA GLY A 38 7.01 7.50 -7.60
C GLY A 38 7.96 8.68 -7.79
N LYS A 39 7.45 9.90 -7.80
CA LYS A 39 8.27 11.12 -7.87
C LYS A 39 9.18 11.26 -6.66
N GLU A 40 8.64 11.05 -5.46
CA GLU A 40 9.42 11.13 -4.23
C GLU A 40 10.52 10.05 -4.16
N VAL A 41 10.24 8.86 -4.64
CA VAL A 41 11.26 7.80 -4.75
C VAL A 41 12.40 8.24 -5.68
N VAL A 42 12.07 8.77 -6.85
CA VAL A 42 13.08 9.22 -7.81
C VAL A 42 13.93 10.34 -7.22
N GLU A 43 13.32 11.33 -6.61
CA GLU A 43 14.00 12.51 -6.09
C GLU A 43 14.81 12.23 -4.82
N LYS A 44 14.24 11.48 -3.89
CA LYS A 44 14.77 11.34 -2.53
C LYS A 44 15.54 10.05 -2.29
N VAL A 45 15.28 9.01 -3.07
CA VAL A 45 15.86 7.68 -2.85
C VAL A 45 16.77 7.23 -3.99
N SER A 46 16.34 7.40 -5.23
CA SER A 46 17.07 6.95 -6.42
C SER A 46 18.12 7.94 -6.93
N ASN A 47 18.30 9.07 -6.26
CA ASN A 47 19.29 10.07 -6.66
C ASN A 47 20.70 9.51 -6.48
N VAL A 48 21.48 9.52 -7.57
CA VAL A 48 22.87 8.98 -7.60
C VAL A 48 23.86 9.75 -6.73
N ASN A 49 23.53 10.99 -6.35
CA ASN A 49 24.38 11.83 -5.49
C ASN A 49 24.21 11.54 -4.00
N LEU A 50 23.25 10.70 -3.62
CA LEU A 50 23.03 10.33 -2.22
C LEU A 50 24.07 9.32 -1.74
N THR A 51 24.53 9.51 -0.52
CA THR A 51 25.27 8.46 0.20
C THR A 51 24.32 7.31 0.55
N GLU A 52 24.87 6.15 0.86
CA GLU A 52 24.09 5.00 1.33
C GLU A 52 23.26 5.34 2.56
N ASN A 53 23.85 6.05 3.51
CA ASN A 53 23.16 6.46 4.73
C ASN A 53 22.00 7.44 4.43
N GLU A 54 22.23 8.43 3.58
CA GLU A 54 21.18 9.36 3.16
C GLU A 54 20.03 8.63 2.47
N ARG A 55 20.34 7.69 1.59
CA ARG A 55 19.33 6.84 0.93
C ARG A 55 18.53 6.04 1.94
N ASN A 56 19.17 5.41 2.90
CA ASN A 56 18.52 4.62 3.94
C ASN A 56 17.58 5.49 4.80
N VAL A 57 18.03 6.67 5.21
CA VAL A 57 17.22 7.61 5.98
C VAL A 57 16.03 8.10 5.16
N ASN A 58 16.25 8.50 3.92
CA ASN A 58 15.19 9.00 3.04
C ASN A 58 14.16 7.90 2.72
N PHE A 59 14.63 6.68 2.45
CA PHE A 59 13.75 5.54 2.24
C PHE A 59 12.90 5.24 3.48
N ARG A 60 13.52 5.21 4.65
CA ARG A 60 12.80 5.00 5.92
C ARG A 60 11.71 6.04 6.12
N ASN A 61 12.05 7.31 5.97
CA ASN A 61 11.10 8.40 6.15
C ASN A 61 9.93 8.28 5.17
N LEU A 62 10.21 7.97 3.92
CA LEU A 62 9.19 7.80 2.89
C LEU A 62 8.29 6.59 3.18
N TYR A 63 8.88 5.48 3.58
CA TYR A 63 8.13 4.28 3.97
C TYR A 63 7.20 4.54 5.15
N LEU A 64 7.73 5.15 6.21
CA LEU A 64 6.95 5.42 7.43
C LEU A 64 5.84 6.45 7.22
N SER A 65 6.05 7.42 6.32
CA SER A 65 5.04 8.45 6.02
C SER A 65 3.98 8.01 5.01
N SER A 66 4.30 7.06 4.13
CA SER A 66 3.43 6.67 3.01
C SER A 66 2.61 5.40 3.29
N PHE A 67 3.03 4.59 4.26
CA PHE A 67 2.40 3.30 4.55
C PHE A 67 2.07 3.16 6.03
N ASP A 68 0.98 2.44 6.33
CA ASP A 68 0.67 2.02 7.68
C ASP A 68 1.55 0.82 8.07
N ASN A 69 2.73 1.12 8.59
CA ASN A 69 3.74 0.13 8.96
C ASN A 69 3.29 -0.80 10.09
N TYR A 70 2.46 -0.30 11.00
CA TYR A 70 1.87 -1.12 12.06
C TYR A 70 0.93 -2.17 11.49
N TYR A 71 0.02 -1.76 10.61
CA TYR A 71 -0.91 -2.66 9.94
C TYR A 71 -0.17 -3.71 9.11
N ILE A 72 0.84 -3.30 8.34
CA ILE A 72 1.64 -4.22 7.52
C ILE A 72 2.36 -5.25 8.39
N SER A 73 2.98 -4.81 9.49
CA SER A 73 3.67 -5.69 10.43
C SER A 73 2.71 -6.72 11.05
N ARG A 74 1.54 -6.26 11.48
CA ARG A 74 0.49 -7.12 12.00
C ARG A 74 0.00 -8.13 10.96
N PHE A 75 -0.20 -7.69 9.73
CA PHE A 75 -0.62 -8.55 8.63
C PHE A 75 0.40 -9.64 8.33
N VAL A 76 1.68 -9.31 8.32
CA VAL A 76 2.78 -10.26 8.07
C VAL A 76 2.81 -11.36 9.13
N LEU A 77 2.64 -11.03 10.41
CA LEU A 77 2.59 -12.03 11.48
C LEU A 77 1.28 -12.84 11.50
N GLY A 78 0.20 -12.27 10.98
CA GLY A 78 -1.11 -12.92 10.90
C GLY A 78 -1.59 -13.40 12.28
N ARG A 79 -1.93 -14.69 12.37
CA ARG A 79 -2.45 -15.29 13.64
C ARG A 79 -1.47 -15.22 14.82
N HIS A 80 -0.19 -15.13 14.55
CA HIS A 80 0.83 -15.08 15.58
C HIS A 80 0.84 -13.75 16.34
N TRP A 81 0.32 -12.69 15.73
CA TRP A 81 0.23 -11.37 16.36
C TRP A 81 -0.51 -11.37 17.69
N LYS A 82 -1.58 -12.14 17.80
CA LYS A 82 -2.39 -12.23 19.03
C LYS A 82 -1.64 -12.84 20.21
N ARG A 83 -0.57 -13.57 19.95
CA ARG A 83 0.25 -14.23 20.98
C ARG A 83 1.30 -13.30 21.59
N LEU A 84 1.52 -12.15 20.98
CA LEU A 84 2.50 -11.19 21.44
C LEU A 84 1.88 -10.22 22.45
N ASP A 85 2.62 -9.92 23.51
CA ASP A 85 2.29 -8.80 24.38
C ASP A 85 2.60 -7.45 23.70
N SER A 86 2.23 -6.34 24.33
CA SER A 86 2.41 -5.00 23.80
C SER A 86 3.89 -4.65 23.51
N LYS A 87 4.78 -5.09 24.39
CA LYS A 87 6.24 -4.87 24.22
C LYS A 87 6.78 -5.64 23.02
N MET A 88 6.42 -6.90 22.90
CA MET A 88 6.83 -7.75 21.76
C MET A 88 6.27 -7.23 20.44
N LYS A 89 5.02 -6.77 20.42
CA LYS A 89 4.43 -6.13 19.23
C LYS A 89 5.24 -4.93 18.76
N LYS A 90 5.58 -4.04 19.68
CA LYS A 90 6.40 -2.86 19.40
C LYS A 90 7.78 -3.23 18.86
N GLN A 91 8.43 -4.19 19.50
CA GLN A 91 9.75 -4.68 19.07
C GLN A 91 9.68 -5.32 17.68
N PHE A 92 8.63 -6.08 17.40
CA PHE A 92 8.45 -6.67 16.08
C PHE A 92 8.25 -5.60 15.00
N VAL A 93 7.40 -4.61 15.23
CA VAL A 93 7.17 -3.50 14.28
C VAL A 93 8.49 -2.79 13.96
N GLU A 94 9.28 -2.47 14.98
CA GLU A 94 10.58 -1.81 14.81
C GLU A 94 11.56 -2.69 14.02
N SER A 95 11.67 -3.96 14.40
CA SER A 95 12.55 -4.91 13.71
C SER A 95 12.12 -5.14 12.25
N PHE A 96 10.84 -5.21 12.00
CA PHE A 96 10.30 -5.35 10.64
C PHE A 96 10.56 -4.12 9.79
N ASN A 97 10.38 -2.92 10.34
CA ASN A 97 10.72 -1.69 9.64
C ASN A 97 12.22 -1.63 9.29
N ASN A 98 13.08 -2.01 10.22
CA ASN A 98 14.52 -2.09 9.98
C ASN A 98 14.86 -3.09 8.86
N TYR A 99 14.19 -4.23 8.86
CA TYR A 99 14.33 -5.24 7.82
C TYR A 99 13.92 -4.70 6.44
N ILE A 100 12.79 -4.02 6.35
CA ILE A 100 12.31 -3.43 5.09
C ILE A 100 13.33 -2.42 4.56
N VAL A 101 13.81 -1.51 5.40
CA VAL A 101 14.82 -0.51 4.99
C VAL A 101 16.10 -1.18 4.52
N ALA A 102 16.65 -2.11 5.30
CA ALA A 102 17.89 -2.80 4.97
C ALA A 102 17.79 -3.63 3.68
N THR A 103 16.62 -4.20 3.41
CA THR A 103 16.40 -5.07 2.25
C THR A 103 16.14 -4.27 0.98
N TYR A 104 15.33 -3.22 1.06
CA TYR A 104 14.81 -2.54 -0.13
C TYR A 104 15.50 -1.22 -0.46
N ALA A 105 15.99 -0.45 0.51
CA ALA A 105 16.68 0.81 0.22
C ALA A 105 17.88 0.63 -0.73
N PRO A 106 18.72 -0.41 -0.59
CA PRO A 106 19.86 -0.61 -1.51
C PRO A 106 19.47 -0.92 -2.96
N LYS A 107 18.20 -1.25 -3.20
CA LYS A 107 17.72 -1.60 -4.54
C LYS A 107 17.33 -0.40 -5.39
N PHE A 108 17.37 0.77 -4.82
CA PHE A 108 17.09 2.04 -5.51
C PHE A 108 18.38 2.85 -5.84
#